data_1ee39ec9b5dca5bf91e888cf376fcdc6
#
_entry.id   1ee39ec9b5dca5bf91e888cf376fcdc6
#
_cell.length_a   1.000
_cell.length_b   1.000
_cell.length_c   1.000
_cell.angle_alpha   90.00
_cell.angle_beta   90.00
_cell.angle_gamma   90.00
#
_symmetry.space_group_name_H-M   'P 1'
#
loop_
_entity.id
_entity.type
_entity.pdbx_description
1 polymer ?
#
loop_
_entity_poly.entity_id
_entity_poly.type
_entity_poly.pdbx_seq_one_letter_code
_entity_poly.pdbx_strand_id
1 'polypeptide(L)'
;ERVAGVTLATSPVVVSGGRGVGSAEAFAPLEELAGLLNGVVGCSRAVTNNGWRNHTDQVGQTGTRIAPDVYIACGISGAIQHWVGAMASKNILAINTDAQANIVTKAGYAVIGDLHAVVPAISAEIRRRHNK
;
A
#
# COMPACT_ATOMS: atom_id res chain seq x y z
N GLU A 1 -11.83 3.03 -6.83
CA GLU A 1 -12.01 4.29 -7.52
C GLU A 1 -11.74 5.49 -6.62
N ARG A 2 -11.23 6.56 -7.20
CA ARG A 2 -10.70 7.67 -6.41
C ARG A 2 -11.79 8.71 -6.11
N VAL A 3 -11.85 9.15 -4.86
CA VAL A 3 -12.76 10.22 -4.48
C VAL A 3 -12.24 11.54 -5.07
N ALA A 4 -13.16 12.37 -5.59
CA ALA A 4 -12.78 13.65 -6.20
C ALA A 4 -12.06 14.52 -5.17
N GLY A 5 -10.93 15.12 -5.59
CA GLY A 5 -10.12 15.98 -4.73
C GLY A 5 -9.15 15.27 -3.82
N VAL A 6 -9.21 13.92 -3.73
CA VAL A 6 -8.26 13.14 -2.93
C VAL A 6 -7.23 12.54 -3.87
N THR A 7 -5.96 12.80 -3.58
CA THR A 7 -4.85 12.29 -4.37
C THR A 7 -3.92 11.47 -3.49
N LEU A 8 -2.93 10.84 -4.12
CA LEU A 8 -1.93 10.08 -3.39
C LEU A 8 -1.23 10.93 -2.32
N ALA A 9 -0.96 12.19 -2.63
CA ALA A 9 -0.26 13.08 -1.71
C ALA A 9 -1.13 13.58 -0.56
N THR A 10 -2.45 13.60 -0.75
CA THR A 10 -3.37 14.22 0.22
C THR A 10 -4.23 13.23 0.98
N SER A 11 -4.26 11.96 0.55
CA SER A 11 -5.11 10.96 1.19
C SER A 11 -4.62 10.65 2.60
N PRO A 12 -5.53 10.53 3.59
CA PRO A 12 -5.14 10.08 4.93
C PRO A 12 -4.79 8.60 5.00
N VAL A 13 -5.20 7.80 4.01
CA VAL A 13 -4.90 6.37 3.96
C VAL A 13 -4.38 6.04 2.57
N VAL A 14 -3.22 5.38 2.51
CA VAL A 14 -2.65 4.90 1.25
C VAL A 14 -2.39 3.41 1.39
N VAL A 15 -2.93 2.63 0.45
CA VAL A 15 -2.66 1.19 0.35
C VAL A 15 -1.80 0.98 -0.88
N SER A 16 -0.57 0.53 -0.68
CA SER A 16 0.39 0.39 -1.78
C SER A 16 0.73 -1.06 -2.04
N GLY A 17 0.99 -1.37 -3.30
CA GLY A 17 1.46 -2.69 -3.70
C GLY A 17 2.82 -2.62 -4.36
N GLY A 18 3.62 -3.66 -4.15
CA GLY A 18 4.92 -3.82 -4.77
C GLY A 18 4.96 -5.05 -5.66
N ARG A 19 6.18 -5.48 -5.96
CA ARG A 19 6.38 -6.65 -6.82
C ARG A 19 5.69 -7.89 -6.29
N GLY A 20 5.54 -8.00 -4.96
CA GLY A 20 4.89 -9.16 -4.34
C GLY A 20 3.42 -9.31 -4.69
N VAL A 21 2.78 -8.26 -5.21
CA VAL A 21 1.40 -8.36 -5.69
C VAL A 21 1.28 -9.33 -6.87
N GLY A 22 2.26 -9.33 -7.78
CA GLY A 22 2.38 -10.35 -8.80
C GLY A 22 1.85 -9.96 -10.17
N SER A 23 0.84 -9.12 -10.27
CA SER A 23 0.27 -8.70 -11.55
C SER A 23 -0.59 -7.45 -11.37
N ALA A 24 -0.98 -6.83 -12.49
CA ALA A 24 -1.86 -5.68 -12.46
C ALA A 24 -3.24 -6.05 -11.91
N GLU A 25 -3.75 -7.21 -12.30
CA GLU A 25 -5.07 -7.68 -11.88
C GLU A 25 -5.11 -7.98 -10.38
N ALA A 26 -3.97 -8.37 -9.80
CA ALA A 26 -3.90 -8.71 -8.38
C ALA A 26 -3.97 -7.47 -7.48
N PHE A 27 -4.02 -6.27 -8.05
CA PHE A 27 -4.27 -5.05 -7.28
C PHE A 27 -5.73 -4.89 -6.87
N ALA A 28 -6.66 -5.66 -7.44
CA ALA A 28 -8.07 -5.52 -7.10
C ALA A 28 -8.35 -5.62 -5.59
N PRO A 29 -7.76 -6.57 -4.83
CA PRO A 29 -7.97 -6.59 -3.39
C PRO A 29 -7.45 -5.34 -2.68
N LEU A 30 -6.36 -4.75 -3.18
CA LEU A 30 -5.81 -3.53 -2.61
C LEU A 30 -6.75 -2.35 -2.87
N GLU A 31 -7.33 -2.28 -4.06
CA GLU A 31 -8.29 -1.23 -4.39
C GLU A 31 -9.54 -1.34 -3.53
N GLU A 32 -10.01 -2.56 -3.29
CA GLU A 32 -11.14 -2.79 -2.42
C GLU A 32 -10.85 -2.32 -1.00
N LEU A 33 -9.68 -2.67 -0.47
CA LEU A 33 -9.30 -2.26 0.88
C LEU A 33 -9.20 -0.74 0.97
N ALA A 34 -8.58 -0.11 -0.02
CA ALA A 34 -8.47 1.35 -0.04
C ALA A 34 -9.85 2.01 -0.06
N GLY A 35 -10.79 1.46 -0.84
CA GLY A 35 -12.14 1.98 -0.88
C GLY A 35 -12.86 1.88 0.45
N LEU A 36 -12.67 0.77 1.17
CA LEU A 36 -13.27 0.59 2.49
C LEU A 36 -12.73 1.57 3.52
N LEU A 37 -11.50 2.03 3.34
CA LEU A 37 -10.84 2.95 4.26
C LEU A 37 -10.90 4.40 3.76
N ASN A 38 -11.58 4.66 2.65
CA ASN A 38 -11.64 5.97 2.01
C ASN A 38 -10.26 6.48 1.63
N GLY A 39 -9.39 5.57 1.21
CA GLY A 39 -8.03 5.88 0.83
C GLY A 39 -7.79 5.73 -0.66
N VAL A 40 -6.54 5.77 -1.05
CA VAL A 40 -6.11 5.60 -2.43
C VAL A 40 -5.08 4.49 -2.54
N VAL A 41 -4.85 3.99 -3.75
CA VAL A 41 -3.87 2.96 -4.02
C VAL A 41 -2.60 3.59 -4.56
N GLY A 42 -1.47 3.23 -3.96
CA GLY A 42 -0.16 3.59 -4.46
C GLY A 42 0.61 2.34 -4.89
N CYS A 43 1.84 2.53 -5.35
CA CYS A 43 2.66 1.42 -5.76
C CYS A 43 4.15 1.76 -5.69
N SER A 44 4.98 0.73 -5.78
CA SER A 44 6.43 0.88 -5.85
C SER A 44 6.87 1.07 -7.30
N ARG A 45 8.13 1.46 -7.48
CA ARG A 45 8.70 1.61 -8.82
C ARG A 45 8.71 0.29 -9.60
N ALA A 46 8.90 -0.83 -8.92
CA ALA A 46 8.89 -2.12 -9.60
C ALA A 46 7.57 -2.35 -10.32
N VAL A 47 6.47 -1.88 -9.74
CA VAL A 47 5.14 -2.01 -10.32
C VAL A 47 5.01 -1.13 -11.58
N THR A 48 5.46 0.11 -11.52
CA THR A 48 5.37 1.01 -12.67
C THR A 48 6.31 0.55 -13.79
N ASN A 49 7.48 0.02 -13.44
CA ASN A 49 8.40 -0.54 -14.44
C ASN A 49 7.79 -1.71 -15.19
N ASN A 50 6.94 -2.49 -14.52
CA ASN A 50 6.25 -3.62 -15.17
C ASN A 50 4.98 -3.19 -15.90
N GLY A 51 4.62 -1.91 -15.83
CA GLY A 51 3.42 -1.40 -16.48
C GLY A 51 2.13 -1.80 -15.79
N TRP A 52 2.18 -2.27 -14.55
CA TRP A 52 0.98 -2.71 -13.83
C TRP A 52 0.12 -1.53 -13.36
N ARG A 53 0.75 -0.39 -13.09
CA ARG A 53 0.06 0.85 -12.72
C ARG A 53 0.82 2.04 -13.32
N ASN A 54 0.15 3.19 -13.35
CA ASN A 54 0.73 4.42 -13.90
C ASN A 54 1.73 5.02 -12.93
N HIS A 55 2.68 5.78 -13.45
CA HIS A 55 3.68 6.49 -12.65
C HIS A 55 3.03 7.43 -11.64
N THR A 56 1.84 7.93 -11.93
CA THR A 56 1.12 8.82 -11.01
C THR A 56 0.78 8.14 -9.69
N ASP A 57 0.78 6.80 -9.63
CA ASP A 57 0.53 6.05 -8.40
C ASP A 57 1.81 5.67 -7.67
N GLN A 58 2.97 6.01 -8.22
CA GLN A 58 4.24 5.61 -7.63
C GLN A 58 4.57 6.44 -6.38
N VAL A 59 4.97 5.75 -5.31
CA VAL A 59 5.44 6.35 -4.07
C VAL A 59 6.96 6.35 -4.08
N GLY A 60 7.54 7.50 -3.80
CA GLY A 60 8.98 7.62 -3.66
C GLY A 60 9.72 7.75 -4.98
N GLN A 61 11.04 7.88 -4.90
CA GLN A 61 11.95 8.09 -6.01
C GLN A 61 11.51 9.27 -6.89
N THR A 62 11.09 9.02 -8.14
CA THR A 62 10.58 10.08 -9.02
C THR A 62 9.07 10.21 -8.94
N GLY A 63 8.43 9.45 -8.07
CA GLY A 63 7.00 9.51 -7.82
C GLY A 63 6.66 10.50 -6.71
N THR A 64 5.56 10.23 -6.03
CA THR A 64 5.00 11.13 -5.03
C THR A 64 5.55 10.83 -3.64
N ARG A 65 5.87 11.86 -2.88
CA ARG A 65 6.07 11.74 -1.44
C ARG A 65 4.73 11.81 -0.74
N ILE A 66 4.53 10.94 0.24
CA ILE A 66 3.27 10.84 0.94
C ILE A 66 3.48 10.98 2.44
N ALA A 67 2.43 11.44 3.12
CA ALA A 67 2.44 11.57 4.58
C ALA A 67 1.06 11.22 5.14
N PRO A 68 0.51 10.03 4.82
CA PRO A 68 -0.81 9.65 5.29
C PRO A 68 -0.79 9.35 6.78
N ASP A 69 -1.98 9.30 7.37
CA ASP A 69 -2.13 8.82 8.74
C ASP A 69 -1.83 7.31 8.82
N VAL A 70 -2.21 6.56 7.79
CA VAL A 70 -1.95 5.12 7.70
C VAL A 70 -1.42 4.78 6.31
N TYR A 71 -0.30 4.10 6.27
CA TYR A 71 0.29 3.57 5.05
C TYR A 71 0.36 2.06 5.15
N ILE A 72 -0.32 1.36 4.24
CA ILE A 72 -0.32 -0.10 4.21
C ILE A 72 0.51 -0.54 3.01
N ALA A 73 1.65 -1.15 3.27
CA ALA A 73 2.60 -1.57 2.24
C ALA A 73 2.49 -3.07 2.02
N CYS A 74 2.02 -3.48 0.85
CA CYS A 74 1.73 -4.86 0.53
C CYS A 74 2.73 -5.39 -0.49
N GLY A 75 3.57 -6.34 -0.07
CA GLY A 75 4.54 -6.95 -0.98
C GLY A 75 5.63 -5.99 -1.45
N ILE A 76 5.99 -5.03 -0.62
CA ILE A 76 7.00 -4.01 -0.91
C ILE A 76 8.24 -4.32 -0.10
N SER A 77 9.41 -4.32 -0.75
CA SER A 77 10.67 -4.57 -0.05
C SER A 77 11.12 -3.36 0.75
N GLY A 78 10.74 -2.14 0.34
CA GLY A 78 11.12 -0.93 1.04
C GLY A 78 12.50 -0.42 0.69
N ALA A 79 12.85 -0.47 -0.60
CA ALA A 79 14.10 0.13 -1.08
C ALA A 79 14.18 1.59 -0.62
N ILE A 80 15.40 2.11 -0.51
CA ILE A 80 15.63 3.44 0.06
C ILE A 80 14.79 4.50 -0.64
N GLN A 81 14.70 4.45 -1.97
CA GLN A 81 13.94 5.45 -2.74
C GLN A 81 12.45 5.40 -2.41
N HIS A 82 11.91 4.19 -2.20
CA HIS A 82 10.52 4.05 -1.79
C HIS A 82 10.32 4.55 -0.37
N TRP A 83 11.22 4.17 0.54
CA TRP A 83 11.14 4.55 1.95
C TRP A 83 11.16 6.07 2.11
N VAL A 84 12.03 6.76 1.37
CA VAL A 84 12.10 8.24 1.44
C VAL A 84 10.75 8.86 1.11
N GLY A 85 10.00 8.28 0.19
CA GLY A 85 8.69 8.81 -0.17
C GLY A 85 7.60 8.51 0.85
N ALA A 86 7.78 7.52 1.72
CA ALA A 86 6.74 7.06 2.64
C ALA A 86 7.07 7.30 4.11
N MET A 87 8.30 7.72 4.43
CA MET A 87 8.77 7.75 5.83
C MET A 87 8.05 8.78 6.69
N ALA A 88 7.36 9.74 6.09
CA ALA A 88 6.57 10.72 6.84
C ALA A 88 5.20 10.21 7.25
N SER A 89 4.84 8.98 6.88
CA SER A 89 3.58 8.36 7.29
C SER A 89 3.53 8.22 8.79
N LYS A 90 2.38 8.50 9.39
CA LYS A 90 2.25 8.42 10.85
C LYS A 90 2.24 6.99 11.36
N ASN A 91 1.59 6.10 10.63
CA ASN A 91 1.53 4.68 10.99
C ASN A 91 1.78 3.85 9.72
N ILE A 92 2.66 2.87 9.82
CA ILE A 92 2.99 2.00 8.69
C ILE A 92 2.69 0.56 9.09
N LEU A 93 1.87 -0.10 8.28
CA LEU A 93 1.61 -1.52 8.37
C LEU A 93 2.23 -2.20 7.16
N ALA A 94 3.20 -3.07 7.38
CA ALA A 94 3.84 -3.82 6.30
C ALA A 94 3.25 -5.22 6.24
N ILE A 95 2.83 -5.66 5.05
CA ILE A 95 2.35 -7.02 4.82
C ILE A 95 3.32 -7.66 3.85
N ASN A 96 4.06 -8.67 4.32
CA ASN A 96 5.15 -9.24 3.54
C ASN A 96 5.39 -10.68 3.99
N THR A 97 5.88 -11.50 3.07
CA THR A 97 6.30 -12.86 3.41
C THR A 97 7.72 -12.89 3.96
N ASP A 98 8.47 -11.82 3.77
CA ASP A 98 9.87 -11.72 4.21
C ASP A 98 9.94 -10.82 5.45
N ALA A 99 10.16 -11.43 6.60
CA ALA A 99 10.27 -10.71 7.87
C ALA A 99 11.50 -9.80 7.91
N GLN A 100 12.44 -9.97 7.01
CA GLN A 100 13.67 -9.18 6.97
C GLN A 100 13.65 -8.11 5.90
N ALA A 101 12.54 -7.95 5.19
CA ALA A 101 12.41 -6.86 4.22
C ALA A 101 12.61 -5.52 4.92
N ASN A 102 13.24 -4.58 4.23
CA ASN A 102 13.57 -3.28 4.81
C ASN A 102 12.34 -2.56 5.36
N ILE A 103 11.22 -2.61 4.62
CA ILE A 103 9.98 -1.96 5.06
C ILE A 103 9.45 -2.57 6.35
N VAL A 104 9.61 -3.88 6.53
CA VAL A 104 9.15 -4.58 7.74
C VAL A 104 9.93 -4.10 8.96
N THR A 105 11.24 -3.91 8.81
CA THR A 105 12.07 -3.48 9.93
C THR A 105 11.80 -2.04 10.34
N LYS A 106 11.25 -1.23 9.44
CA LYS A 106 10.95 0.18 9.69
C LYS A 106 9.49 0.43 10.04
N ALA A 107 8.60 -0.52 9.79
CA ALA A 107 7.17 -0.34 10.04
C ALA A 107 6.89 -0.43 11.54
N GLY A 108 5.87 0.32 11.97
CA GLY A 108 5.39 0.21 13.34
C GLY A 108 4.64 -1.09 13.58
N TYR A 109 4.03 -1.64 12.54
CA TYR A 109 3.27 -2.89 12.58
C TYR A 109 3.63 -3.73 11.36
N ALA A 110 3.67 -5.04 11.52
CA ALA A 110 3.97 -5.92 10.40
C ALA A 110 3.17 -7.21 10.51
N VAL A 111 2.65 -7.66 9.36
CA VAL A 111 2.02 -8.96 9.23
C VAL A 111 2.89 -9.78 8.28
N ILE A 112 3.44 -10.88 8.79
CA ILE A 112 4.28 -11.76 7.98
C ILE A 112 3.37 -12.82 7.39
N GLY A 113 3.06 -12.68 6.11
CA GLY A 113 2.15 -13.58 5.42
C GLY A 113 1.94 -13.15 3.99
N ASP A 114 1.18 -13.95 3.26
CA ASP A 114 0.88 -13.72 1.86
C ASP A 114 -0.21 -12.64 1.75
N LEU A 115 0.12 -11.53 1.10
CA LEU A 115 -0.83 -10.42 0.94
C LEU A 115 -2.12 -10.88 0.22
N HIS A 116 -2.03 -11.90 -0.64
CA HIS A 116 -3.19 -12.41 -1.36
C HIS A 116 -4.21 -13.07 -0.42
N ALA A 117 -3.78 -13.46 0.77
CA ALA A 117 -4.68 -13.98 1.81
C ALA A 117 -4.97 -12.92 2.88
N VAL A 118 -3.97 -12.12 3.24
CA VAL A 118 -4.08 -11.15 4.35
C VAL A 118 -4.98 -9.98 3.96
N VAL A 119 -4.80 -9.42 2.77
CA VAL A 119 -5.56 -8.23 2.36
C VAL A 119 -7.06 -8.52 2.28
N PRO A 120 -7.52 -9.61 1.62
CA PRO A 120 -8.95 -9.93 1.65
C PRO A 120 -9.48 -10.17 3.05
N ALA A 121 -8.68 -10.76 3.93
CA ALA A 121 -9.10 -11.01 5.31
C ALA A 121 -9.30 -9.69 6.07
N ILE A 122 -8.44 -8.71 5.85
CA ILE A 122 -8.59 -7.38 6.44
C ILE A 122 -9.86 -6.72 5.92
N SER A 123 -10.11 -6.79 4.62
CA SER A 123 -11.31 -6.21 4.02
C SER A 123 -12.58 -6.85 4.59
N ALA A 124 -12.59 -8.17 4.75
CA ALA A 124 -13.72 -8.89 5.31
C ALA A 124 -13.98 -8.45 6.75
N GLU A 125 -12.93 -8.28 7.54
CA GLU A 125 -13.08 -7.84 8.93
C GLU A 125 -13.63 -6.42 9.02
N ILE A 126 -13.17 -5.52 8.13
CA ILE A 126 -13.68 -4.15 8.10
C ILE A 126 -15.17 -4.14 7.77
N ARG A 127 -15.59 -4.93 6.78
CA ARG A 127 -17.01 -5.02 6.42
C ARG A 127 -17.83 -5.55 7.59
N ARG A 128 -17.34 -6.56 8.28
CA ARG A 128 -18.02 -7.13 9.43
C ARG A 128 -18.24 -6.07 10.51
N ARG A 129 -17.24 -5.24 10.74
CA ARG A 129 -17.35 -4.19 11.75
C ARG A 129 -18.27 -3.05 11.33
N HIS A 130 -18.30 -2.74 10.03
CA HIS A 130 -19.16 -1.69 9.50
C HIS A 130 -20.65 -2.07 9.55
N ASN A 131 -20.94 -3.35 9.55
CA ASN A 131 -22.33 -3.85 9.57
C ASN A 131 -22.90 -4.00 10.97
N LYS A 132 -22.20 -3.55 11.97
CA LYS A 132 -22.66 -3.61 13.36
C LYS A 132 -23.45 -2.39 13.77
#